data_824368bac704614e2580a37656215985
#
_entry.id   824368bac704614e2580a37656215985
#
_cell.length_a   1.000
_cell.length_b   1.000
_cell.length_c   1.000
_cell.angle_alpha   90.00
_cell.angle_beta   90.00
_cell.angle_gamma   90.00
#
_symmetry.space_group_name_H-M   'P 1'
#
loop_
_entity.id
_entity.type
_entity.pdbx_description
1 polymer ?
#
loop_
_entity_poly.entity_id
_entity_poly.type
_entity_poly.pdbx_seq_one_letter_code
_entity_poly.pdbx_strand_id
1 'polypeptide(L)'
;MIKFKELFFLFICILTILIGRLSMANEDRDTINMTLKDGVVVIETRPDLAPKHVSQIKQLISEGQYNGVVFHRVIDGFMAQTGDVEFGNSEKSDFNLSRAGTGGSKMPNIPAEFSNENHTRGTLSMARAQDPNSANSQFFICFQDCSFLDGQYSVWGQVIEGMEF
;
A
#
# COMPACT_ATOMS: atom_id res chain seq x y z
N MET A 1 27.88 -45.20 -2.10
CA MET A 1 28.94 -44.17 -1.86
C MET A 1 28.73 -43.05 -2.82
N ILE A 2 28.14 -41.96 -2.39
CA ILE A 2 27.93 -40.75 -3.23
C ILE A 2 29.30 -40.12 -3.46
N LYS A 3 29.70 -39.96 -4.72
CA LYS A 3 31.00 -39.37 -5.05
C LYS A 3 31.05 -37.92 -4.67
N PHE A 4 32.09 -37.49 -4.02
CA PHE A 4 32.31 -36.12 -3.49
C PHE A 4 32.01 -35.01 -4.54
N LYS A 5 32.21 -35.27 -5.82
CA LYS A 5 31.88 -34.33 -6.92
C LYS A 5 30.37 -34.12 -7.10
N GLU A 6 29.53 -35.10 -6.88
CA GLU A 6 28.07 -34.97 -7.01
C GLU A 6 27.47 -34.21 -5.83
N LEU A 7 28.04 -34.37 -4.63
CA LEU A 7 27.64 -33.64 -3.45
C LEU A 7 27.98 -32.12 -3.55
N PHE A 8 29.15 -31.80 -4.15
CA PHE A 8 29.58 -30.44 -4.38
C PHE A 8 28.72 -29.74 -5.45
N PHE A 9 28.32 -30.45 -6.51
CA PHE A 9 27.44 -29.92 -7.55
C PHE A 9 26.02 -29.67 -7.03
N LEU A 10 25.51 -30.56 -6.18
CA LEU A 10 24.21 -30.38 -5.53
C LEU A 10 24.21 -29.16 -4.60
N PHE A 11 25.30 -28.93 -3.88
CA PHE A 11 25.43 -27.79 -2.98
C PHE A 11 25.49 -26.44 -3.74
N ILE A 12 26.16 -26.40 -4.89
CA ILE A 12 26.20 -25.22 -5.77
C ILE A 12 24.82 -24.95 -6.37
N CYS A 13 24.08 -25.98 -6.81
CA CYS A 13 22.73 -25.81 -7.33
C CYS A 13 21.75 -25.32 -6.28
N ILE A 14 21.84 -25.78 -5.04
CA ILE A 14 20.98 -25.33 -3.93
C ILE A 14 21.31 -23.86 -3.58
N LEU A 15 22.60 -23.50 -3.56
CA LEU A 15 23.05 -22.13 -3.28
C LEU A 15 22.60 -21.13 -4.36
N THR A 16 22.64 -21.51 -5.64
CA THR A 16 22.16 -20.67 -6.74
C THR A 16 20.66 -20.49 -6.73
N ILE A 17 19.89 -21.52 -6.35
CA ILE A 17 18.43 -21.44 -6.20
C ILE A 17 18.07 -20.55 -5.00
N LEU A 18 18.83 -20.61 -3.92
CA LEU A 18 18.60 -19.79 -2.72
C LEU A 18 18.92 -18.32 -2.98
N ILE A 19 20.02 -18.02 -3.70
CA ILE A 19 20.41 -16.66 -4.11
C ILE A 19 19.39 -16.10 -5.12
N GLY A 20 18.91 -16.89 -6.08
CA GLY A 20 17.87 -16.50 -7.02
C GLY A 20 16.53 -16.16 -6.34
N ARG A 21 16.15 -16.88 -5.28
CA ARG A 21 14.94 -16.56 -4.50
C ARG A 21 15.08 -15.32 -3.64
N LEU A 22 16.26 -15.03 -3.10
CA LEU A 22 16.52 -13.77 -2.37
C LEU A 22 16.51 -12.56 -3.32
N SER A 23 17.01 -12.70 -4.55
CA SER A 23 16.98 -11.63 -5.55
C SER A 23 15.56 -11.35 -6.03
N MET A 24 14.72 -12.37 -6.24
CA MET A 24 13.32 -12.17 -6.64
C MET A 24 12.44 -11.53 -5.57
N ALA A 25 12.76 -11.68 -4.28
CA ALA A 25 12.01 -11.05 -3.19
C ALA A 25 12.25 -9.53 -3.06
N ASN A 26 13.28 -9.00 -3.73
CA ASN A 26 13.66 -7.58 -3.62
C ASN A 26 13.40 -6.77 -4.92
N GLU A 27 13.00 -7.41 -6.02
CA GLU A 27 12.78 -6.75 -7.32
C GLU A 27 11.38 -6.15 -7.50
N ASP A 28 10.43 -6.48 -6.63
CA ASP A 28 9.02 -6.08 -6.80
C ASP A 28 8.59 -4.90 -5.89
N ARG A 29 9.48 -4.45 -4.99
CA ARG A 29 9.22 -3.29 -4.13
C ARG A 29 9.72 -2.03 -4.81
N ASP A 30 8.80 -1.27 -5.34
CA ASP A 30 9.10 0.07 -5.85
C ASP A 30 8.51 1.15 -4.94
N THR A 31 8.90 2.39 -5.17
CA THR A 31 8.49 3.52 -4.36
C THR A 31 7.47 4.39 -5.09
N ILE A 32 6.59 5.01 -4.32
CA ILE A 32 5.63 6.02 -4.74
C ILE A 32 5.99 7.33 -4.04
N ASN A 33 6.13 8.41 -4.79
CA ASN A 33 6.30 9.75 -4.23
C ASN A 33 4.95 10.45 -4.14
N MET A 34 4.49 10.72 -2.94
CA MET A 34 3.29 11.52 -2.68
C MET A 34 3.71 12.94 -2.32
N THR A 35 3.51 13.88 -3.24
CA THR A 35 3.86 15.28 -3.03
C THR A 35 2.75 15.98 -2.25
N LEU A 36 3.08 16.48 -1.08
CA LEU A 36 2.23 17.33 -0.25
C LEU A 36 2.67 18.78 -0.36
N LYS A 37 1.90 19.69 0.23
CA LYS A 37 2.22 21.13 0.26
C LYS A 37 3.59 21.42 0.90
N ASP A 38 3.92 20.68 1.97
CA ASP A 38 5.07 20.97 2.82
C ASP A 38 6.26 20.04 2.58
N GLY A 39 6.09 18.98 1.76
CA GLY A 39 7.17 18.04 1.44
C GLY A 39 6.71 16.83 0.63
N VAL A 40 7.64 15.89 0.46
CA VAL A 40 7.39 14.65 -0.26
C VAL A 40 7.40 13.47 0.71
N VAL A 41 6.36 12.67 0.69
CA VAL A 41 6.27 11.40 1.41
C VAL A 41 6.67 10.29 0.45
N VAL A 42 7.69 9.50 0.82
CA VAL A 42 8.14 8.35 0.04
C VAL A 42 7.55 7.09 0.64
N ILE A 43 6.82 6.34 -0.18
CA ILE A 43 6.12 5.12 0.20
C ILE A 43 6.75 3.93 -0.49
N GLU A 44 7.25 2.95 0.25
CA GLU A 44 7.62 1.64 -0.28
C GLU A 44 6.35 0.79 -0.44
N THR A 45 6.15 0.22 -1.63
CA THR A 45 5.00 -0.68 -1.86
C THR A 45 5.29 -2.09 -1.35
N ARG A 46 4.26 -2.82 -0.94
CA ARG A 46 4.34 -4.18 -0.41
C ARG A 46 3.51 -5.17 -1.24
N PRO A 47 3.89 -5.41 -2.51
CA PRO A 47 3.20 -6.38 -3.36
C PRO A 47 3.32 -7.82 -2.84
N ASP A 48 4.31 -8.10 -2.00
CA ASP A 48 4.47 -9.35 -1.26
C ASP A 48 3.31 -9.62 -0.29
N LEU A 49 2.65 -8.58 0.23
CA LEU A 49 1.53 -8.67 1.15
C LEU A 49 0.17 -8.53 0.44
N ALA A 50 0.05 -7.58 -0.47
CA ALA A 50 -1.21 -7.21 -1.10
C ALA A 50 -1.04 -6.87 -2.60
N PRO A 51 -0.71 -7.86 -3.45
CA PRO A 51 -0.38 -7.63 -4.86
C PRO A 51 -1.50 -6.97 -5.65
N LYS A 52 -2.77 -7.32 -5.41
CA LYS A 52 -3.92 -6.72 -6.13
C LYS A 52 -4.14 -5.27 -5.72
N HIS A 53 -3.99 -4.97 -4.42
CA HIS A 53 -4.10 -3.60 -3.92
C HIS A 53 -3.00 -2.71 -4.50
N VAL A 54 -1.74 -3.16 -4.44
CA VAL A 54 -0.61 -2.43 -5.03
C VAL A 54 -0.82 -2.19 -6.52
N SER A 55 -1.26 -3.20 -7.26
CA SER A 55 -1.54 -3.08 -8.70
C SER A 55 -2.59 -2.02 -9.01
N GLN A 56 -3.73 -2.02 -8.28
CA GLN A 56 -4.81 -1.05 -8.49
C GLN A 56 -4.40 0.37 -8.10
N ILE A 57 -3.70 0.54 -6.98
CA ILE A 57 -3.16 1.84 -6.54
C ILE A 57 -2.21 2.40 -7.60
N LYS A 58 -1.26 1.60 -8.10
CA LYS A 58 -0.34 2.03 -9.16
C LYS A 58 -1.05 2.41 -10.46
N GLN A 59 -2.08 1.67 -10.85
CA GLN A 59 -2.87 2.01 -12.02
C GLN A 59 -3.55 3.36 -11.84
N LEU A 60 -4.22 3.61 -10.71
CA LEU A 60 -4.87 4.88 -10.41
C LEU A 60 -3.87 6.05 -10.37
N ILE A 61 -2.65 5.82 -9.87
CA ILE A 61 -1.55 6.79 -9.90
C ILE A 61 -1.16 7.10 -11.34
N SER A 62 -0.94 6.08 -12.17
CA SER A 62 -0.53 6.25 -13.58
C SER A 62 -1.57 7.02 -14.41
N GLU A 63 -2.85 6.90 -14.03
CA GLU A 63 -3.98 7.63 -14.61
C GLU A 63 -4.15 9.05 -13.99
N GLY A 64 -3.32 9.45 -13.02
CA GLY A 64 -3.40 10.74 -12.35
C GLY A 64 -4.62 10.91 -11.44
N GLN A 65 -5.32 9.81 -11.09
CA GLN A 65 -6.58 9.86 -10.35
C GLN A 65 -6.44 10.42 -8.92
N TYR A 66 -5.24 10.32 -8.32
CA TYR A 66 -4.98 10.84 -6.97
C TYR A 66 -4.54 12.31 -6.94
N ASN A 67 -4.28 12.95 -8.10
CA ASN A 67 -3.87 14.35 -8.15
C ASN A 67 -4.99 15.25 -7.61
N GLY A 68 -4.64 16.17 -6.70
CA GLY A 68 -5.60 17.09 -6.07
C GLY A 68 -6.54 16.45 -5.04
N VAL A 69 -6.40 15.15 -4.74
CA VAL A 69 -7.27 14.47 -3.77
C VAL A 69 -6.86 14.80 -2.34
N VAL A 70 -7.84 15.25 -1.54
CA VAL A 70 -7.63 15.67 -0.16
C VAL A 70 -7.56 14.51 0.84
N PHE A 71 -6.91 14.74 1.97
CA PHE A 71 -7.11 13.94 3.17
C PHE A 71 -8.42 14.38 3.82
N HIS A 72 -9.48 13.59 3.62
CA HIS A 72 -10.83 13.94 4.05
C HIS A 72 -11.13 13.50 5.49
N ARG A 73 -10.27 12.68 6.08
CA ARG A 73 -10.40 12.23 7.47
C ARG A 73 -9.03 12.12 8.11
N VAL A 74 -8.77 12.99 9.08
CA VAL A 74 -7.52 13.01 9.86
C VAL A 74 -7.88 12.94 11.33
N ILE A 75 -7.34 11.95 12.03
CA ILE A 75 -7.54 11.75 13.47
C ILE A 75 -6.17 11.77 14.13
N ASP A 76 -5.95 12.77 14.97
CA ASP A 76 -4.71 12.92 15.72
C ASP A 76 -4.40 11.67 16.55
N GLY A 77 -3.13 11.26 16.55
CA GLY A 77 -2.70 10.04 17.23
C GLY A 77 -3.24 8.73 16.65
N PHE A 78 -3.92 8.76 15.49
CA PHE A 78 -4.43 7.54 14.86
C PHE A 78 -3.98 7.45 13.38
N MET A 79 -4.65 8.15 12.46
CA MET A 79 -4.37 8.00 11.04
C MET A 79 -4.84 9.21 10.21
N ALA A 80 -4.32 9.34 8.98
CA ALA A 80 -4.86 10.17 7.92
C ALA A 80 -5.40 9.30 6.78
N GLN A 81 -6.66 9.54 6.35
CA GLN A 81 -7.34 8.81 5.27
C GLN A 81 -7.57 9.73 4.07
N THR A 82 -7.28 9.20 2.89
CA THR A 82 -7.39 9.86 1.58
C THR A 82 -7.85 8.88 0.51
N GLY A 83 -7.76 9.28 -0.76
CA GLY A 83 -7.94 8.39 -1.91
C GLY A 83 -9.37 8.28 -2.41
N ASP A 84 -10.28 9.17 -2.04
CA ASP A 84 -11.57 9.29 -2.72
C ASP A 84 -11.38 10.03 -4.05
N VAL A 85 -11.15 9.29 -5.11
CA VAL A 85 -10.88 9.84 -6.45
C VAL A 85 -12.13 10.37 -7.14
N GLU A 86 -13.33 10.03 -6.65
CA GLU A 86 -14.59 10.50 -7.20
C GLU A 86 -14.96 11.89 -6.67
N PHE A 87 -15.02 12.04 -5.34
CA PHE A 87 -15.49 13.25 -4.68
C PHE A 87 -14.42 14.03 -3.91
N GLY A 88 -13.23 13.47 -3.77
CA GLY A 88 -12.16 14.05 -2.94
C GLY A 88 -11.22 15.00 -3.66
N ASN A 89 -11.37 15.25 -4.96
CA ASN A 89 -10.47 16.12 -5.71
C ASN A 89 -10.85 17.60 -5.53
N SER A 90 -10.01 18.34 -4.78
CA SER A 90 -10.23 19.75 -4.45
C SER A 90 -10.02 20.73 -5.63
N GLU A 91 -9.44 20.27 -6.73
CA GLU A 91 -9.22 21.07 -7.94
C GLU A 91 -10.45 21.09 -8.85
N LYS A 92 -11.43 20.21 -8.63
CA LYS A 92 -12.68 20.17 -9.38
C LYS A 92 -13.61 21.30 -8.98
N SER A 93 -14.29 21.93 -9.95
CA SER A 93 -15.21 23.05 -9.72
C SER A 93 -16.45 22.68 -8.88
N ASP A 94 -16.80 21.40 -8.84
CA ASP A 94 -17.94 20.84 -8.11
C ASP A 94 -17.51 20.17 -6.79
N PHE A 95 -16.27 20.39 -6.34
CA PHE A 95 -15.76 19.84 -5.08
C PHE A 95 -16.63 20.23 -3.90
N ASN A 96 -16.99 19.23 -3.11
CA ASN A 96 -17.76 19.43 -1.87
C ASN A 96 -17.18 18.53 -0.77
N LEU A 97 -16.56 19.16 0.23
CA LEU A 97 -15.90 18.45 1.33
C LEU A 97 -16.86 17.50 2.08
N SER A 98 -18.16 17.80 2.15
CA SER A 98 -19.13 16.93 2.80
C SER A 98 -19.36 15.58 2.09
N ARG A 99 -18.97 15.48 0.83
CA ARG A 99 -19.01 14.24 0.03
C ARG A 99 -17.68 13.50 0.00
N ALA A 100 -16.57 14.18 0.26
CA ALA A 100 -15.26 13.56 0.26
C ALA A 100 -15.20 12.42 1.29
N GLY A 101 -14.74 11.27 0.83
CA GLY A 101 -14.71 10.02 1.62
C GLY A 101 -15.90 9.07 1.36
N THR A 102 -16.89 9.47 0.54
CA THR A 102 -18.06 8.63 0.23
C THR A 102 -17.97 7.92 -1.12
N GLY A 103 -16.98 8.24 -1.94
CA GLY A 103 -16.78 7.69 -3.28
C GLY A 103 -15.57 6.75 -3.39
N GLY A 104 -15.29 6.38 -4.63
CA GLY A 104 -14.16 5.52 -5.00
C GLY A 104 -13.82 5.65 -6.47
N SER A 105 -13.05 4.72 -7.00
CA SER A 105 -12.77 4.66 -8.44
C SER A 105 -13.85 3.87 -9.18
N LYS A 106 -13.84 3.97 -10.52
CA LYS A 106 -14.70 3.16 -11.39
C LYS A 106 -14.19 1.72 -11.55
N MET A 107 -13.03 1.40 -10.98
CA MET A 107 -12.48 0.05 -10.99
C MET A 107 -13.27 -0.88 -10.06
N PRO A 108 -13.22 -2.20 -10.26
CA PRO A 108 -13.83 -3.16 -9.35
C PRO A 108 -13.26 -3.03 -7.92
N ASN A 109 -14.08 -3.40 -6.94
CA ASN A 109 -13.59 -3.57 -5.58
C ASN A 109 -12.56 -4.70 -5.50
N ILE A 110 -11.62 -4.57 -4.57
CA ILE A 110 -10.51 -5.49 -4.39
C ILE A 110 -10.84 -6.45 -3.25
N PRO A 111 -10.77 -7.77 -3.47
CA PRO A 111 -10.88 -8.74 -2.37
C PRO A 111 -9.79 -8.50 -1.32
N ALA A 112 -10.11 -8.76 -0.05
CA ALA A 112 -9.18 -8.59 1.05
C ALA A 112 -7.90 -9.44 0.85
N GLU A 113 -6.75 -8.83 1.15
CA GLU A 113 -5.42 -9.47 1.17
C GLU A 113 -4.82 -9.26 2.57
N PHE A 114 -5.43 -9.90 3.57
CA PHE A 114 -4.98 -9.79 4.96
C PHE A 114 -3.65 -10.53 5.17
N SER A 115 -2.80 -9.96 5.99
CA SER A 115 -1.49 -10.52 6.35
C SER A 115 -1.27 -10.44 7.86
N ASN A 116 -0.15 -10.99 8.34
CA ASN A 116 0.31 -10.85 9.71
C ASN A 116 1.20 -9.61 9.92
N GLU A 117 1.24 -8.70 8.95
CA GLU A 117 2.00 -7.45 9.08
C GLU A 117 1.30 -6.54 10.08
N ASN A 118 2.08 -5.94 10.98
CA ASN A 118 1.56 -5.06 12.01
C ASN A 118 1.30 -3.65 11.47
N HIS A 119 0.23 -3.02 11.94
CA HIS A 119 -0.05 -1.61 11.66
C HIS A 119 0.75 -0.73 12.63
N THR A 120 1.96 -0.34 12.23
CA THR A 120 2.83 0.58 12.97
C THR A 120 2.80 1.99 12.35
N ARG A 121 3.54 2.95 12.95
CA ARG A 121 3.67 4.29 12.34
C ARG A 121 4.18 4.21 10.91
N GLY A 122 3.48 4.89 9.99
CA GLY A 122 3.79 4.93 8.57
C GLY A 122 3.24 3.76 7.75
N THR A 123 2.57 2.77 8.36
CA THR A 123 1.90 1.70 7.60
C THR A 123 0.75 2.26 6.78
N LEU A 124 0.71 1.88 5.49
CA LEU A 124 -0.41 2.17 4.59
C LEU A 124 -1.30 0.95 4.47
N SER A 125 -2.61 1.16 4.71
CA SER A 125 -3.60 0.10 4.61
C SER A 125 -4.86 0.58 3.90
N MET A 126 -5.58 -0.35 3.24
CA MET A 126 -6.77 0.02 2.46
C MET A 126 -7.97 0.32 3.36
N ALA A 127 -8.59 1.46 3.12
CA ALA A 127 -9.90 1.73 3.67
C ALA A 127 -10.98 0.89 2.95
N ARG A 128 -12.02 0.50 3.69
CA ARG A 128 -13.13 -0.32 3.19
C ARG A 128 -14.42 -0.04 3.93
N ALA A 129 -15.55 -0.45 3.37
CA ALA A 129 -16.82 -0.48 4.07
C ALA A 129 -16.88 -1.70 5.03
N GLN A 130 -18.08 -2.10 5.45
CA GLN A 130 -18.24 -3.23 6.35
C GLN A 130 -17.80 -4.56 5.72
N ASP A 131 -18.08 -4.75 4.42
CA ASP A 131 -17.60 -5.93 3.67
C ASP A 131 -16.06 -5.86 3.54
N PRO A 132 -15.30 -6.87 3.97
CA PRO A 132 -13.86 -6.95 3.78
C PRO A 132 -13.40 -6.84 2.32
N ASN A 133 -14.24 -7.24 1.37
CA ASN A 133 -13.97 -7.22 -0.06
C ASN A 133 -14.44 -5.94 -0.75
N SER A 134 -14.64 -4.85 -0.02
CA SER A 134 -15.11 -3.56 -0.54
C SER A 134 -14.02 -2.49 -0.69
N ALA A 135 -12.74 -2.84 -0.50
CA ALA A 135 -11.64 -1.92 -0.76
C ALA A 135 -11.62 -1.49 -2.23
N ASN A 136 -11.26 -0.23 -2.51
CA ASN A 136 -11.27 0.29 -3.90
C ASN A 136 -10.09 1.23 -4.16
N SER A 137 -10.18 2.51 -3.78
CA SER A 137 -9.14 3.52 -4.00
C SER A 137 -8.71 4.23 -2.71
N GLN A 138 -9.56 4.24 -1.70
CA GLN A 138 -9.27 4.92 -0.45
C GLN A 138 -8.30 4.12 0.42
N PHE A 139 -7.37 4.83 1.07
CA PHE A 139 -6.39 4.24 1.98
C PHE A 139 -6.10 5.19 3.15
N PHE A 140 -5.45 4.67 4.17
CA PHE A 140 -5.02 5.46 5.31
C PHE A 140 -3.55 5.18 5.66
N ILE A 141 -2.93 6.15 6.35
CA ILE A 141 -1.57 6.09 6.86
C ILE A 141 -1.65 6.17 8.38
N CYS A 142 -1.09 5.20 9.08
CA CYS A 142 -1.04 5.18 10.54
C CYS A 142 -0.04 6.21 11.07
N PHE A 143 -0.45 7.03 12.06
CA PHE A 143 0.45 7.97 12.73
C PHE A 143 1.24 7.36 13.88
N GLN A 144 0.75 6.25 14.42
CA GLN A 144 1.38 5.48 15.50
C GLN A 144 1.01 4.01 15.41
N ASP A 145 1.22 3.24 16.47
CA ASP A 145 0.76 1.85 16.58
C ASP A 145 -0.77 1.77 16.47
N CYS A 146 -1.24 0.97 15.53
CA CYS A 146 -2.64 0.70 15.24
C CYS A 146 -2.92 -0.81 15.23
N SER A 147 -2.25 -1.59 16.10
CA SER A 147 -2.30 -3.05 16.15
C SER A 147 -3.71 -3.63 16.27
N PHE A 148 -4.67 -2.86 16.73
CA PHE A 148 -6.10 -3.26 16.73
C PHE A 148 -6.69 -3.43 15.32
N LEU A 149 -5.98 -3.04 14.26
CA LEU A 149 -6.35 -3.23 12.85
C LEU A 149 -5.71 -4.49 12.24
N ASP A 150 -4.77 -5.13 12.93
CA ASP A 150 -4.01 -6.27 12.42
C ASP A 150 -4.93 -7.43 12.03
N GLY A 151 -4.63 -8.03 10.87
CA GLY A 151 -5.45 -9.10 10.30
C GLY A 151 -6.83 -8.70 9.80
N GLN A 152 -7.23 -7.42 9.87
CA GLN A 152 -8.54 -6.92 9.49
C GLN A 152 -8.53 -5.92 8.32
N TYR A 153 -7.35 -5.38 7.98
CA TYR A 153 -7.12 -4.47 6.87
C TYR A 153 -5.93 -4.93 6.04
N SER A 154 -5.99 -4.68 4.73
CA SER A 154 -4.93 -5.08 3.80
C SER A 154 -3.80 -4.05 3.80
N VAL A 155 -2.65 -4.40 4.36
CA VAL A 155 -1.43 -3.58 4.32
C VAL A 155 -0.83 -3.69 2.94
N TRP A 156 -0.59 -2.54 2.27
CA TRP A 156 -0.05 -2.50 0.92
C TRP A 156 1.21 -1.65 0.78
N GLY A 157 1.62 -0.91 1.80
CA GLY A 157 2.79 -0.05 1.76
C GLY A 157 3.28 0.40 3.13
N GLN A 158 4.45 1.04 3.13
CA GLN A 158 5.08 1.65 4.29
C GLN A 158 5.70 2.99 3.88
N VAL A 159 5.44 4.04 4.64
CA VAL A 159 6.20 5.30 4.51
C VAL A 159 7.62 5.06 5.00
N ILE A 160 8.58 5.35 4.15
CA ILE A 160 10.02 5.23 4.44
C ILE A 160 10.70 6.58 4.65
N GLU A 161 10.13 7.67 4.12
CA GLU A 161 10.58 9.05 4.31
C GLU A 161 9.39 10.01 4.32
N GLY A 162 9.48 11.13 5.04
CA GLY A 162 8.49 12.22 4.97
C GLY A 162 7.31 12.08 5.94
N MET A 163 7.40 11.24 6.99
CA MET A 163 6.35 11.13 8.02
C MET A 163 6.22 12.37 8.91
N GLU A 164 7.09 13.36 8.76
CA GLU A 164 7.05 14.67 9.44
C GLU A 164 6.14 15.69 8.75
N PHE A 165 5.75 15.44 7.50
CA PHE A 165 4.86 16.30 6.71
C PHE A 165 3.40 15.88 6.86
#